data_0609d8d79fe53cad9aa35e455e8742fe
#
_entry.id   0609d8d79fe53cad9aa35e455e8742fe
#
_cell.length_a   1.000
_cell.length_b   1.000
_cell.length_c   1.000
_cell.angle_alpha   90.00
_cell.angle_beta   90.00
_cell.angle_gamma   90.00
#
_symmetry.space_group_name_H-M   'P 1'
#
loop_
_entity.id
_entity.type
_entity.pdbx_description
1 polymer ?
#
loop_
_entity_poly.entity_id
_entity_poly.type
_entity_poly.pdbx_seq_one_letter_code
_entity_poly.pdbx_strand_id
1 'polypeptide(L)'
;MLESALKEQLRGIFAGLEANFTFDISVSSGHENKTELVELLGDVADCSDHITCVVNEGDALKFTLLKNGNRTGITFRGIPNGHEFTSLLLAILNLDGKGKNFPDEAVCNRVKALKGPIHLTTYVSLTCTNCPDVVQALNAMTTLNPAITHEMIDGALYQDEVDALKIQGVPSVFADGKLLHVGRGEFGELLAKLEDQYGIDETKANAEVKEYDVIVAGGGPAGVSAAIYSARKGLRVAIVAERVGGQVKETVGIENLISVPETTGNELADNLKTHLLRYPVDLLEHRKVEKVEVVGKQKQITTSVGEKFLAPALIIATGASWRKLNVPGEAEYIGRGVAFCPHCDGPFYKGKHVAVVGGGNSGIEAAIDLAGICSKVTVFEFMDELKADSVLQERLKSLPNVEVFASSQTTEVIGNGDKLTALRIKDRKTEEERLVELDGVFVQIGLSANSSVFRDIVETNRPGEIMIDAHCRTNVTGIYAAGDVSTVPYKQIIISMGEGAKAALSAFDDRVRGII
;
A
#
# COMPACT_ATOMS: atom_id res chain seq x y z
N MET A 1 1.76 26.51 16.48
CA MET A 1 1.09 27.52 15.61
C MET A 1 1.26 27.13 14.14
N LEU A 2 0.17 27.13 13.37
CA LEU A 2 0.21 26.88 11.93
C LEU A 2 0.74 28.14 11.19
N GLU A 3 1.52 27.90 10.13
CA GLU A 3 2.01 28.97 9.28
C GLU A 3 0.87 29.68 8.53
N SER A 4 1.02 30.98 8.28
CA SER A 4 -0.03 31.80 7.62
C SER A 4 -0.44 31.25 6.24
N ALA A 5 0.50 30.70 5.47
CA ALA A 5 0.22 30.10 4.18
C ALA A 5 -0.67 28.84 4.30
N LEU A 6 -0.43 28.01 5.32
CA LEU A 6 -1.25 26.83 5.59
C LEU A 6 -2.65 27.23 6.06
N LYS A 7 -2.78 28.24 6.94
CA LYS A 7 -4.09 28.78 7.36
C LYS A 7 -4.91 29.29 6.16
N GLU A 8 -4.28 29.93 5.19
CA GLU A 8 -4.98 30.38 3.98
C GLU A 8 -5.48 29.21 3.12
N GLN A 9 -4.67 28.15 2.99
CA GLN A 9 -5.11 26.92 2.33
C GLN A 9 -6.28 26.26 3.06
N LEU A 10 -6.22 26.20 4.40
CA LEU A 10 -7.31 25.63 5.22
C LEU A 10 -8.61 26.42 5.07
N ARG A 11 -8.56 27.76 5.02
CA ARG A 11 -9.75 28.57 4.73
C ARG A 11 -10.39 28.20 3.39
N GLY A 12 -9.57 27.97 2.35
CA GLY A 12 -10.05 27.50 1.06
C GLY A 12 -10.70 26.12 1.13
N ILE A 13 -10.09 25.19 1.89
CA ILE A 13 -10.61 23.83 2.09
C ILE A 13 -11.93 23.84 2.85
N PHE A 14 -12.05 24.65 3.90
CA PHE A 14 -13.22 24.72 4.79
C PHE A 14 -14.32 25.68 4.32
N ALA A 15 -14.08 26.46 3.27
CA ALA A 15 -15.08 27.39 2.73
C ALA A 15 -16.42 26.72 2.30
N GLY A 16 -16.37 25.41 2.05
CA GLY A 16 -17.54 24.62 1.66
C GLY A 16 -18.24 23.88 2.79
N LEU A 17 -17.82 24.03 4.05
CA LEU A 17 -18.44 23.34 5.18
C LEU A 17 -19.87 23.83 5.39
N GLU A 18 -20.78 22.88 5.67
CA GLU A 18 -22.22 23.13 5.92
C GLU A 18 -22.60 22.81 7.38
N ALA A 19 -21.96 21.81 7.98
CA ALA A 19 -22.21 21.43 9.37
C ALA A 19 -21.30 22.19 10.34
N ASN A 20 -21.75 22.34 11.58
CA ASN A 20 -20.92 22.90 12.65
C ASN A 20 -20.15 21.78 13.35
N PHE A 21 -18.86 22.00 13.53
CA PHE A 21 -17.93 21.08 14.20
C PHE A 21 -17.43 21.67 15.50
N THR A 22 -17.26 20.83 16.52
CA THR A 22 -16.66 21.23 17.78
C THR A 22 -15.56 20.23 18.13
N PHE A 23 -14.37 20.76 18.42
CA PHE A 23 -13.32 19.99 19.10
C PHE A 23 -13.63 20.01 20.59
N ASP A 24 -14.21 18.91 21.09
CA ASP A 24 -14.48 18.69 22.52
C ASP A 24 -13.19 18.17 23.19
N ILE A 25 -12.37 19.12 23.64
CA ILE A 25 -11.04 18.87 24.19
C ILE A 25 -11.18 18.51 25.67
N SER A 26 -10.58 17.39 26.07
CA SER A 26 -10.52 16.91 27.45
C SER A 26 -9.05 16.76 27.84
N VAL A 27 -8.59 17.57 28.80
CA VAL A 27 -7.19 17.57 29.22
C VAL A 27 -7.04 18.17 30.62
N SER A 28 -6.13 17.63 31.43
CA SER A 28 -5.88 18.19 32.76
C SER A 28 -5.19 19.56 32.67
N SER A 29 -5.48 20.46 33.61
CA SER A 29 -4.93 21.81 33.65
C SER A 29 -3.39 21.85 33.74
N GLY A 30 -2.78 20.81 34.29
CA GLY A 30 -1.33 20.67 34.46
C GLY A 30 -0.63 19.84 33.38
N HIS A 31 -1.31 19.39 32.35
CA HIS A 31 -0.69 18.56 31.30
C HIS A 31 0.28 19.37 30.43
N GLU A 32 1.53 18.89 30.29
CA GLU A 32 2.62 19.61 29.60
C GLU A 32 2.28 19.99 28.15
N ASN A 33 1.60 19.12 27.41
CA ASN A 33 1.26 19.31 26.02
C ASN A 33 -0.12 19.98 25.79
N LYS A 34 -0.80 20.43 26.87
CA LYS A 34 -2.10 21.10 26.77
C LYS A 34 -2.08 22.31 25.87
N THR A 35 -1.07 23.19 26.04
CA THR A 35 -0.96 24.42 25.30
C THR A 35 -0.81 24.14 23.80
N GLU A 36 0.03 23.18 23.42
CA GLU A 36 0.27 22.82 22.03
C GLU A 36 -1.00 22.28 21.35
N LEU A 37 -1.74 21.38 22.02
CA LEU A 37 -3.00 20.85 21.49
C LEU A 37 -4.03 21.95 21.28
N VAL A 38 -4.23 22.82 22.30
CA VAL A 38 -5.23 23.89 22.24
C VAL A 38 -4.88 24.91 21.17
N GLU A 39 -3.60 25.27 21.03
CA GLU A 39 -3.12 26.19 19.98
C GLU A 39 -3.32 25.59 18.58
N LEU A 40 -2.96 24.31 18.36
CA LEU A 40 -3.15 23.66 17.06
C LEU A 40 -4.64 23.65 16.66
N LEU A 41 -5.50 23.18 17.55
CA LEU A 41 -6.94 23.08 17.28
C LEU A 41 -7.60 24.46 17.16
N GLY A 42 -7.13 25.44 17.94
CA GLY A 42 -7.54 26.84 17.83
C GLY A 42 -7.17 27.44 16.47
N ASP A 43 -5.93 27.21 16.02
CA ASP A 43 -5.47 27.63 14.69
C ASP A 43 -6.29 27.02 13.55
N VAL A 44 -6.73 25.76 13.68
CA VAL A 44 -7.62 25.10 12.73
C VAL A 44 -9.03 25.71 12.80
N ALA A 45 -9.56 25.94 14.00
CA ALA A 45 -10.88 26.55 14.21
C ALA A 45 -10.95 27.98 13.65
N ASP A 46 -9.89 28.77 13.80
CA ASP A 46 -9.79 30.13 13.22
C ASP A 46 -9.86 30.17 11.68
N CYS A 47 -9.80 29.01 11.04
CA CYS A 47 -9.89 28.92 9.58
C CYS A 47 -11.33 28.76 9.06
N SER A 48 -12.34 28.63 9.94
CA SER A 48 -13.76 28.50 9.54
C SER A 48 -14.72 28.87 10.66
N ASP A 49 -15.78 29.63 10.34
CA ASP A 49 -16.87 29.94 11.28
C ASP A 49 -17.69 28.69 11.69
N HIS A 50 -17.51 27.58 11.00
CA HIS A 50 -18.15 26.29 11.29
C HIS A 50 -17.37 25.42 12.28
N ILE A 51 -16.20 25.84 12.75
CA ILE A 51 -15.36 25.04 13.65
C ILE A 51 -15.12 25.81 14.95
N THR A 52 -15.34 25.14 16.07
CA THR A 52 -15.14 25.72 17.41
C THR A 52 -14.36 24.76 18.31
N CYS A 53 -13.76 25.31 19.38
CA CYS A 53 -13.08 24.55 20.43
C CYS A 53 -13.80 24.71 21.76
N VAL A 54 -13.99 23.62 22.49
CA VAL A 54 -14.44 23.61 23.88
C VAL A 54 -13.41 22.87 24.69
N VAL A 55 -12.90 23.47 25.77
CA VAL A 55 -11.87 22.85 26.63
C VAL A 55 -12.49 22.49 27.97
N ASN A 56 -12.42 21.22 28.29
CA ASN A 56 -12.92 20.64 29.54
C ASN A 56 -11.77 20.05 30.36
N GLU A 57 -11.93 20.00 31.68
CA GLU A 57 -11.01 19.27 32.54
C GLU A 57 -11.18 17.75 32.31
N GLY A 58 -10.08 17.01 32.22
CA GLY A 58 -10.09 15.59 31.97
C GLY A 58 -8.76 14.92 32.25
N ASP A 59 -8.74 13.58 32.26
CA ASP A 59 -7.59 12.77 32.71
C ASP A 59 -6.59 12.46 31.58
N ALA A 60 -6.96 12.72 30.32
CA ALA A 60 -6.13 12.37 29.15
C ALA A 60 -6.03 13.55 28.19
N LEU A 61 -4.92 13.64 27.46
CA LEU A 61 -4.74 14.62 26.36
C LEU A 61 -5.50 14.10 25.14
N LYS A 62 -6.77 14.48 24.97
CA LYS A 62 -7.61 14.04 23.86
C LYS A 62 -8.64 15.06 23.44
N PHE A 63 -9.18 14.86 22.25
CA PHE A 63 -10.39 15.55 21.82
C PHE A 63 -11.27 14.63 20.98
N THR A 64 -12.56 14.85 21.06
CA THR A 64 -13.56 14.14 20.26
C THR A 64 -14.18 15.13 19.27
N LEU A 65 -14.38 14.70 18.02
CA LEU A 65 -15.12 15.47 17.03
C LEU A 65 -16.63 15.40 17.31
N LEU A 66 -17.26 16.56 17.48
CA LEU A 66 -18.72 16.69 17.48
C LEU A 66 -19.18 17.29 16.16
N LYS A 67 -20.30 16.82 15.64
CA LYS A 67 -21.02 17.40 14.50
C LYS A 67 -22.38 17.86 14.93
N ASN A 68 -22.67 19.16 14.80
CA ASN A 68 -23.92 19.77 15.25
C ASN A 68 -24.26 19.41 16.72
N GLY A 69 -23.23 19.39 17.58
CA GLY A 69 -23.33 19.04 19.01
C GLY A 69 -23.41 17.54 19.34
N ASN A 70 -23.46 16.65 18.36
CA ASN A 70 -23.52 15.20 18.55
C ASN A 70 -22.13 14.56 18.40
N ARG A 71 -21.80 13.55 19.21
CA ARG A 71 -20.57 12.78 19.09
C ARG A 71 -20.57 12.00 17.78
N THR A 72 -19.44 12.06 17.07
CA THR A 72 -19.25 11.38 15.78
C THR A 72 -18.65 9.98 15.90
N GLY A 73 -18.14 9.62 17.09
CA GLY A 73 -17.39 8.40 17.32
C GLY A 73 -15.89 8.51 17.00
N ILE A 74 -15.41 9.65 16.50
CA ILE A 74 -14.00 9.87 16.16
C ILE A 74 -13.33 10.66 17.29
N THR A 75 -12.26 10.08 17.84
CA THR A 75 -11.46 10.65 18.95
C THR A 75 -9.97 10.58 18.59
N PHE A 76 -9.24 11.61 18.97
CA PHE A 76 -7.78 11.67 18.87
C PHE A 76 -7.20 11.82 20.29
N ARG A 77 -6.35 10.89 20.69
CA ARG A 77 -5.54 10.95 21.92
C ARG A 77 -4.12 11.30 21.57
N GLY A 78 -3.80 12.58 21.66
CA GLY A 78 -2.53 13.17 21.25
C GLY A 78 -2.75 14.42 20.42
N ILE A 79 -1.68 14.91 19.81
CA ILE A 79 -1.68 16.10 18.97
C ILE A 79 -1.55 15.64 17.52
N PRO A 80 -2.60 15.70 16.68
CA PRO A 80 -2.56 15.22 15.30
C PRO A 80 -1.78 16.21 14.41
N ASN A 81 -0.46 16.24 14.58
CA ASN A 81 0.46 16.98 13.72
C ASN A 81 1.25 16.00 12.82
N GLY A 82 2.27 16.50 12.11
CA GLY A 82 3.04 15.68 11.17
C GLY A 82 2.14 15.02 10.12
N HIS A 83 2.31 13.72 9.93
CA HIS A 83 1.54 12.96 8.95
C HIS A 83 0.05 12.81 9.32
N GLU A 84 -0.30 12.86 10.61
CA GLU A 84 -1.70 12.70 11.06
C GLU A 84 -2.53 13.99 10.97
N PHE A 85 -1.92 15.13 10.66
CA PHE A 85 -2.67 16.38 10.44
C PHE A 85 -3.70 16.23 9.30
N THR A 86 -3.33 15.55 8.23
CA THR A 86 -4.24 15.24 7.12
C THR A 86 -5.40 14.34 7.56
N SER A 87 -5.17 13.41 8.50
CA SER A 87 -6.23 12.54 9.04
C SER A 87 -7.30 13.33 9.79
N LEU A 88 -6.92 14.39 10.52
CA LEU A 88 -7.86 15.32 11.16
C LEU A 88 -8.69 16.07 10.11
N LEU A 89 -8.04 16.64 9.09
CA LEU A 89 -8.73 17.41 8.05
C LEU A 89 -9.74 16.55 7.28
N LEU A 90 -9.33 15.35 6.89
CA LEU A 90 -10.21 14.42 6.19
C LEU A 90 -11.36 13.91 7.06
N ALA A 91 -11.16 13.75 8.38
CA ALA A 91 -12.25 13.40 9.28
C ALA A 91 -13.36 14.46 9.26
N ILE A 92 -13.01 15.75 9.33
CA ILE A 92 -13.98 16.86 9.25
C ILE A 92 -14.71 16.86 7.91
N LEU A 93 -13.96 16.78 6.80
CA LEU A 93 -14.53 16.80 5.45
C LEU A 93 -15.45 15.60 5.18
N ASN A 94 -15.06 14.41 5.64
CA ASN A 94 -15.85 13.20 5.51
C ASN A 94 -17.17 13.31 6.29
N LEU A 95 -17.10 13.80 7.51
CA LEU A 95 -18.28 14.04 8.35
C LEU A 95 -19.23 15.06 7.74
N ASP A 96 -18.71 16.07 7.03
CA ASP A 96 -19.52 17.05 6.30
C ASP A 96 -20.09 16.53 4.96
N GLY A 97 -19.63 15.35 4.50
CA GLY A 97 -19.98 14.80 3.20
C GLY A 97 -19.22 15.43 2.02
N LYS A 98 -18.19 16.23 2.30
CA LYS A 98 -17.32 16.89 1.30
C LYS A 98 -16.04 16.10 1.02
N GLY A 99 -15.78 15.04 1.80
CA GLY A 99 -14.62 14.18 1.59
C GLY A 99 -14.68 13.42 0.27
N LYS A 100 -13.53 13.30 -0.39
CA LYS A 100 -13.41 12.63 -1.69
C LYS A 100 -12.71 11.27 -1.62
N ASN A 101 -12.40 10.82 -0.40
CA ASN A 101 -11.66 9.58 -0.14
C ASN A 101 -12.55 8.42 0.31
N PHE A 102 -13.89 8.55 0.21
CA PHE A 102 -14.78 7.41 0.41
C PHE A 102 -14.64 6.41 -0.75
N PRO A 103 -14.71 5.11 -0.45
CA PRO A 103 -14.85 4.10 -1.48
C PRO A 103 -16.20 4.24 -2.21
N ASP A 104 -16.38 3.45 -3.26
CA ASP A 104 -17.67 3.43 -3.97
C ASP A 104 -18.82 2.90 -3.11
N GLU A 105 -20.04 3.04 -3.62
CA GLU A 105 -21.27 2.73 -2.88
C GLU A 105 -21.32 1.28 -2.39
N ALA A 106 -20.82 0.31 -3.16
CA ALA A 106 -20.87 -1.10 -2.77
C ALA A 106 -20.01 -1.38 -1.53
N VAL A 107 -18.79 -0.82 -1.46
CA VAL A 107 -17.92 -0.90 -0.29
C VAL A 107 -18.52 -0.11 0.88
N CYS A 108 -19.05 1.10 0.64
CA CYS A 108 -19.73 1.87 1.68
C CYS A 108 -20.92 1.09 2.29
N ASN A 109 -21.71 0.40 1.48
CA ASN A 109 -22.84 -0.40 1.94
C ASN A 109 -22.39 -1.61 2.79
N ARG A 110 -21.23 -2.20 2.50
CA ARG A 110 -20.65 -3.25 3.36
C ARG A 110 -20.24 -2.72 4.73
N VAL A 111 -19.62 -1.54 4.80
CA VAL A 111 -19.32 -0.89 6.09
C VAL A 111 -20.62 -0.64 6.89
N LYS A 112 -21.67 -0.15 6.23
CA LYS A 112 -22.98 0.05 6.87
C LYS A 112 -23.65 -1.25 7.31
N ALA A 113 -23.29 -2.38 6.70
CA ALA A 113 -23.80 -3.71 7.05
C ALA A 113 -23.05 -4.39 8.18
N LEU A 114 -21.87 -3.88 8.60
CA LEU A 114 -21.15 -4.42 9.75
C LEU A 114 -22.02 -4.39 11.01
N LYS A 115 -22.03 -5.51 11.74
CA LYS A 115 -22.73 -5.62 13.01
C LYS A 115 -21.85 -5.00 14.10
N GLY A 116 -22.46 -4.19 14.97
CA GLY A 116 -21.77 -3.54 16.09
C GLY A 116 -22.47 -3.77 17.42
N PRO A 117 -21.99 -3.13 18.50
CA PRO A 117 -20.98 -2.06 18.53
C PRO A 117 -19.55 -2.54 18.29
N ILE A 118 -18.71 -1.68 17.68
CA ILE A 118 -17.29 -1.96 17.42
C ILE A 118 -16.47 -0.78 17.95
N HIS A 119 -15.50 -1.05 18.82
CA HIS A 119 -14.61 -0.03 19.36
C HIS A 119 -13.19 -0.25 18.84
N LEU A 120 -12.74 0.65 17.96
CA LEU A 120 -11.43 0.59 17.34
C LEU A 120 -10.46 1.53 18.03
N THR A 121 -9.24 1.08 18.26
CA THR A 121 -8.14 1.87 18.80
C THR A 121 -6.93 1.67 17.90
N THR A 122 -6.31 2.76 17.44
CA THR A 122 -5.11 2.69 16.59
C THR A 122 -3.96 3.43 17.23
N TYR A 123 -2.90 2.71 17.60
CA TYR A 123 -1.65 3.29 18.05
C TYR A 123 -0.79 3.69 16.85
N VAL A 124 -0.34 4.92 16.82
CA VAL A 124 0.42 5.54 15.73
C VAL A 124 1.72 6.17 16.23
N SER A 125 2.60 6.49 15.29
CA SER A 125 3.69 7.46 15.47
C SER A 125 3.50 8.60 14.48
N LEU A 126 3.66 9.83 14.91
CA LEU A 126 3.47 11.01 14.05
C LEU A 126 4.48 11.10 12.89
N THR A 127 5.59 10.34 12.97
CA THR A 127 6.59 10.21 11.91
C THR A 127 6.37 9.02 10.98
N CYS A 128 5.37 8.18 11.26
CA CYS A 128 5.04 6.99 10.48
C CYS A 128 4.30 7.38 9.19
N THR A 129 4.83 7.02 8.04
CA THR A 129 4.23 7.34 6.73
C THR A 129 3.04 6.45 6.36
N ASN A 130 2.88 5.28 7.00
CA ASN A 130 1.80 4.33 6.74
C ASN A 130 0.62 4.48 7.72
N CYS A 131 0.82 5.20 8.84
CA CYS A 131 -0.22 5.37 9.86
C CYS A 131 -1.45 6.13 9.36
N PRO A 132 -1.30 7.23 8.58
CA PRO A 132 -2.44 7.98 8.08
C PRO A 132 -3.41 7.18 7.22
N ASP A 133 -2.92 6.27 6.39
CA ASP A 133 -3.78 5.43 5.52
C ASP A 133 -4.75 4.59 6.36
N VAL A 134 -4.27 4.03 7.47
CA VAL A 134 -5.08 3.21 8.39
C VAL A 134 -6.04 4.08 9.21
N VAL A 135 -5.55 5.19 9.79
CA VAL A 135 -6.38 6.11 10.58
C VAL A 135 -7.52 6.69 9.75
N GLN A 136 -7.23 7.13 8.53
CA GLN A 136 -8.22 7.69 7.60
C GLN A 136 -9.26 6.65 7.17
N ALA A 137 -8.84 5.41 6.90
CA ALA A 137 -9.75 4.33 6.56
C ALA A 137 -10.72 4.03 7.71
N LEU A 138 -10.24 3.93 8.94
CA LEU A 138 -11.07 3.64 10.11
C LEU A 138 -11.97 4.82 10.48
N ASN A 139 -11.51 6.06 10.36
CA ASN A 139 -12.33 7.27 10.51
C ASN A 139 -13.45 7.32 9.47
N ALA A 140 -13.17 6.94 8.21
CA ALA A 140 -14.19 6.87 7.16
C ALA A 140 -15.24 5.78 7.47
N MET A 141 -14.82 4.61 7.96
CA MET A 141 -15.74 3.55 8.39
C MET A 141 -16.62 4.01 9.56
N THR A 142 -16.06 4.73 10.53
CA THR A 142 -16.82 5.33 11.66
C THR A 142 -17.85 6.33 11.15
N THR A 143 -17.52 7.14 10.15
CA THR A 143 -18.46 8.08 9.53
C THR A 143 -19.61 7.37 8.83
N LEU A 144 -19.37 6.20 8.23
CA LEU A 144 -20.36 5.42 7.48
C LEU A 144 -21.28 4.58 8.36
N ASN A 145 -20.79 4.11 9.50
CA ASN A 145 -21.53 3.23 10.41
C ASN A 145 -21.48 3.74 11.86
N PRO A 146 -22.58 4.25 12.41
CA PRO A 146 -22.64 4.81 13.76
C PRO A 146 -22.40 3.78 14.88
N ALA A 147 -22.41 2.49 14.56
CA ALA A 147 -22.04 1.44 15.51
C ALA A 147 -20.52 1.26 15.68
N ILE A 148 -19.72 1.98 14.89
CA ILE A 148 -18.26 1.97 14.97
C ILE A 148 -17.78 3.24 15.65
N THR A 149 -16.84 3.11 16.58
CA THR A 149 -16.07 4.23 17.15
C THR A 149 -14.59 3.98 16.90
N HIS A 150 -13.83 5.05 16.69
CA HIS A 150 -12.39 4.98 16.45
C HIS A 150 -11.64 6.00 17.29
N GLU A 151 -10.62 5.55 17.99
CA GLU A 151 -9.69 6.37 18.77
C GLU A 151 -8.26 6.20 18.21
N MET A 152 -7.70 7.27 17.65
CA MET A 152 -6.27 7.34 17.32
C MET A 152 -5.46 7.72 18.54
N ILE A 153 -4.37 7.01 18.83
CA ILE A 153 -3.50 7.24 19.99
C ILE A 153 -2.06 7.47 19.52
N ASP A 154 -1.48 8.60 19.88
CA ASP A 154 -0.04 8.82 19.71
C ASP A 154 0.74 7.98 20.73
N GLY A 155 1.38 6.91 20.24
CA GLY A 155 2.13 5.97 21.07
C GLY A 155 3.27 6.62 21.87
N ALA A 156 3.83 7.73 21.38
CA ALA A 156 4.89 8.45 22.10
C ALA A 156 4.41 9.10 23.39
N LEU A 157 3.13 9.51 23.46
CA LEU A 157 2.53 10.10 24.65
C LEU A 157 1.91 9.08 25.61
N TYR A 158 1.70 7.85 25.15
CA TYR A 158 1.04 6.77 25.92
C TYR A 158 1.91 5.51 25.96
N GLN A 159 3.20 5.68 26.26
CA GLN A 159 4.19 4.59 26.24
C GLN A 159 3.84 3.44 27.20
N ASP A 160 3.24 3.73 28.36
CA ASP A 160 2.81 2.70 29.32
C ASP A 160 1.77 1.74 28.70
N GLU A 161 0.84 2.26 27.88
CA GLU A 161 -0.14 1.45 27.15
C GLU A 161 0.54 0.64 26.03
N VAL A 162 1.47 1.24 25.30
CA VAL A 162 2.26 0.59 24.26
C VAL A 162 3.02 -0.61 24.83
N ASP A 163 3.66 -0.43 25.99
CA ASP A 163 4.42 -1.47 26.67
C ASP A 163 3.51 -2.59 27.23
N ALA A 164 2.39 -2.21 27.85
CA ALA A 164 1.41 -3.16 28.39
C ALA A 164 0.80 -4.05 27.29
N LEU A 165 0.53 -3.48 26.11
CA LEU A 165 -0.01 -4.17 24.95
C LEU A 165 1.08 -4.86 24.09
N LYS A 166 2.35 -4.69 24.45
CA LYS A 166 3.52 -5.24 23.73
C LYS A 166 3.53 -4.85 22.25
N ILE A 167 3.19 -3.61 21.95
CA ILE A 167 3.18 -3.08 20.58
C ILE A 167 4.63 -2.97 20.10
N GLN A 168 4.95 -3.62 18.99
CA GLN A 168 6.30 -3.64 18.39
C GLN A 168 6.36 -2.91 17.04
N GLY A 169 5.25 -2.38 16.57
CA GLY A 169 5.17 -1.68 15.29
C GLY A 169 3.90 -0.87 15.16
N VAL A 170 3.95 0.17 14.33
CA VAL A 170 2.81 1.07 14.08
C VAL A 170 2.54 1.17 12.57
N PRO A 171 1.27 1.40 12.18
CA PRO A 171 0.08 1.45 13.02
C PRO A 171 -0.28 0.08 13.63
N SER A 172 -0.77 0.04 14.86
CA SER A 172 -1.35 -1.16 15.49
C SER A 172 -2.80 -0.90 15.83
N VAL A 173 -3.69 -1.66 15.20
CA VAL A 173 -5.15 -1.54 15.34
C VAL A 173 -5.67 -2.62 16.26
N PHE A 174 -6.45 -2.21 17.26
CA PHE A 174 -7.17 -3.09 18.16
C PHE A 174 -8.67 -2.91 17.96
N ALA A 175 -9.42 -4.00 18.02
CA ALA A 175 -10.87 -4.02 18.01
C ALA A 175 -11.36 -4.65 19.32
N ASP A 176 -12.12 -3.89 20.12
CA ASP A 176 -12.55 -4.27 21.46
C ASP A 176 -11.40 -4.82 22.35
N GLY A 177 -10.24 -4.15 22.28
CA GLY A 177 -9.03 -4.50 23.02
C GLY A 177 -8.25 -5.71 22.50
N LYS A 178 -8.64 -6.31 21.37
CA LYS A 178 -7.91 -7.41 20.72
C LYS A 178 -7.20 -6.89 19.49
N LEU A 179 -5.95 -7.31 19.30
CA LEU A 179 -5.15 -6.94 18.12
C LEU A 179 -5.84 -7.44 16.84
N LEU A 180 -6.19 -6.51 15.95
CA LEU A 180 -6.82 -6.76 14.65
C LEU A 180 -5.81 -6.70 13.51
N HIS A 181 -4.92 -5.70 13.53
CA HIS A 181 -4.00 -5.43 12.42
C HIS A 181 -2.73 -4.72 12.90
N VAL A 182 -1.61 -4.99 12.25
CA VAL A 182 -0.32 -4.29 12.47
C VAL A 182 0.29 -3.93 11.13
N GLY A 183 0.88 -2.75 11.06
CA GLY A 183 1.55 -2.22 9.88
C GLY A 183 0.58 -1.62 8.86
N ARG A 184 1.05 -1.45 7.65
CA ARG A 184 0.24 -0.89 6.58
C ARG A 184 -1.03 -1.71 6.35
N GLY A 185 -2.18 -1.05 6.25
CA GLY A 185 -3.48 -1.68 5.99
C GLY A 185 -4.27 -0.87 4.96
N GLU A 186 -4.78 -1.56 3.94
CA GLU A 186 -5.70 -0.96 2.97
C GLU A 186 -7.14 -1.02 3.48
N PHE A 187 -7.99 -0.08 3.06
CA PHE A 187 -9.39 0.01 3.47
C PHE A 187 -10.14 -1.33 3.34
N GLY A 188 -9.99 -2.02 2.20
CA GLY A 188 -10.65 -3.30 1.94
C GLY A 188 -10.15 -4.44 2.82
N GLU A 189 -8.85 -4.45 3.17
CA GLU A 189 -8.27 -5.43 4.08
C GLU A 189 -8.79 -5.25 5.52
N LEU A 190 -8.82 -4.00 5.99
CA LEU A 190 -9.35 -3.67 7.32
C LEU A 190 -10.84 -4.02 7.40
N LEU A 191 -11.61 -3.69 6.38
CA LEU A 191 -13.03 -4.05 6.28
C LEU A 191 -13.24 -5.56 6.34
N ALA A 192 -12.49 -6.35 5.56
CA ALA A 192 -12.60 -7.80 5.56
C ALA A 192 -12.33 -8.41 6.95
N LYS A 193 -11.30 -7.93 7.66
CA LYS A 193 -11.00 -8.36 9.03
C LYS A 193 -12.13 -8.04 10.02
N LEU A 194 -12.77 -6.87 9.86
CA LEU A 194 -13.92 -6.50 10.69
C LEU A 194 -15.14 -7.37 10.37
N GLU A 195 -15.38 -7.69 9.10
CA GLU A 195 -16.45 -8.58 8.68
C GLU A 195 -16.26 -10.00 9.22
N ASP A 196 -15.03 -10.53 9.18
CA ASP A 196 -14.69 -11.84 9.73
C ASP A 196 -14.92 -11.89 11.25
N GLN A 197 -14.63 -10.79 11.95
CA GLN A 197 -14.75 -10.76 13.42
C GLN A 197 -16.16 -10.46 13.91
N TYR A 198 -16.91 -9.57 13.24
CA TYR A 198 -18.22 -9.07 13.70
C TYR A 198 -19.40 -9.57 12.87
N GLY A 199 -19.13 -10.02 11.66
CA GLY A 199 -20.15 -10.43 10.69
C GLY A 199 -20.89 -9.24 10.05
N ILE A 200 -21.63 -9.55 9.01
CA ILE A 200 -22.44 -8.59 8.24
C ILE A 200 -23.91 -8.97 8.24
N ASP A 201 -24.75 -7.98 7.97
CA ASP A 201 -26.18 -8.17 7.69
C ASP A 201 -26.32 -8.49 6.18
N GLU A 202 -26.47 -9.77 5.85
CA GLU A 202 -26.54 -10.28 4.46
C GLU A 202 -27.73 -9.71 3.66
N THR A 203 -28.76 -9.19 4.32
CA THR A 203 -29.92 -8.62 3.62
C THR A 203 -29.58 -7.32 2.88
N LYS A 204 -28.45 -6.71 3.20
CA LYS A 204 -27.93 -5.46 2.60
C LYS A 204 -26.86 -5.69 1.52
N ALA A 205 -26.45 -6.94 1.27
CA ALA A 205 -25.29 -7.30 0.45
C ALA A 205 -25.64 -7.84 -0.95
N ASN A 206 -26.84 -7.64 -1.48
CA ASN A 206 -27.21 -8.16 -2.81
C ASN A 206 -26.51 -7.39 -3.94
N ALA A 207 -25.58 -8.06 -4.64
CA ALA A 207 -24.91 -7.55 -5.82
C ALA A 207 -25.50 -8.18 -7.10
N GLU A 208 -26.03 -7.34 -7.99
CA GLU A 208 -26.33 -7.74 -9.37
C GLU A 208 -25.03 -8.10 -10.11
N VAL A 209 -25.10 -9.11 -10.99
CA VAL A 209 -23.99 -9.45 -11.88
C VAL A 209 -23.88 -8.37 -12.95
N LYS A 210 -22.79 -7.60 -12.97
CA LYS A 210 -22.54 -6.56 -13.98
C LYS A 210 -21.70 -7.11 -15.14
N GLU A 211 -22.03 -6.68 -16.35
CA GLU A 211 -21.35 -7.11 -17.58
C GLU A 211 -20.49 -6.01 -18.17
N TYR A 212 -19.29 -6.38 -18.59
CA TYR A 212 -18.30 -5.53 -19.24
C TYR A 212 -17.80 -6.17 -20.54
N ASP A 213 -17.12 -5.39 -21.36
CA ASP A 213 -16.41 -5.92 -22.53
C ASP A 213 -15.00 -6.41 -22.14
N VAL A 214 -14.39 -5.74 -21.16
CA VAL A 214 -13.08 -6.09 -20.59
C VAL A 214 -13.11 -5.86 -19.09
N ILE A 215 -12.61 -6.84 -18.34
CA ILE A 215 -12.28 -6.70 -16.92
C ILE A 215 -10.77 -6.73 -16.79
N VAL A 216 -10.22 -5.77 -16.04
CA VAL A 216 -8.80 -5.69 -15.70
C VAL A 216 -8.63 -6.00 -14.22
N ALA A 217 -7.85 -7.02 -13.89
CA ALA A 217 -7.53 -7.41 -12.53
C ALA A 217 -6.16 -6.80 -12.13
N GLY A 218 -6.17 -5.78 -11.29
CA GLY A 218 -4.99 -5.06 -10.80
C GLY A 218 -4.91 -3.62 -11.26
N GLY A 219 -4.59 -2.71 -10.32
CA GLY A 219 -4.54 -1.25 -10.49
C GLY A 219 -3.13 -0.67 -10.65
N GLY A 220 -2.11 -1.51 -10.87
CA GLY A 220 -0.74 -1.06 -11.14
C GLY A 220 -0.57 -0.44 -12.54
N PRO A 221 0.65 -0.04 -12.93
CA PRO A 221 0.92 0.58 -14.23
C PRO A 221 0.42 -0.22 -15.43
N ALA A 222 0.53 -1.55 -15.40
CA ALA A 222 0.03 -2.43 -16.44
C ALA A 222 -1.51 -2.38 -16.53
N GLY A 223 -2.19 -2.49 -15.39
CA GLY A 223 -3.65 -2.49 -15.33
C GLY A 223 -4.26 -1.16 -15.74
N VAL A 224 -3.72 -0.05 -15.26
CA VAL A 224 -4.16 1.30 -15.66
C VAL A 224 -3.98 1.51 -17.16
N SER A 225 -2.81 1.12 -17.69
CA SER A 225 -2.56 1.19 -19.13
C SER A 225 -3.55 0.34 -19.92
N ALA A 226 -3.80 -0.91 -19.49
CA ALA A 226 -4.77 -1.80 -20.14
C ALA A 226 -6.19 -1.22 -20.13
N ALA A 227 -6.63 -0.67 -19.00
CA ALA A 227 -7.96 -0.07 -18.87
C ALA A 227 -8.12 1.16 -19.78
N ILE A 228 -7.14 2.07 -19.79
CA ILE A 228 -7.15 3.25 -20.65
C ILE A 228 -7.20 2.85 -22.13
N TYR A 229 -6.33 1.94 -22.58
CA TYR A 229 -6.30 1.52 -23.98
C TYR A 229 -7.58 0.80 -24.40
N SER A 230 -8.19 0.01 -23.53
CA SER A 230 -9.49 -0.63 -23.76
C SER A 230 -10.62 0.41 -23.86
N ALA A 231 -10.69 1.36 -22.94
CA ALA A 231 -11.71 2.42 -22.94
C ALA A 231 -11.59 3.34 -24.17
N ARG A 232 -10.36 3.64 -24.62
CA ARG A 232 -10.11 4.40 -25.87
C ARG A 232 -10.61 3.69 -27.13
N LYS A 233 -10.84 2.38 -27.08
CA LYS A 233 -11.49 1.61 -28.15
C LYS A 233 -13.02 1.57 -28.02
N GLY A 234 -13.60 2.32 -27.08
CA GLY A 234 -15.04 2.38 -26.85
C GLY A 234 -15.61 1.17 -26.11
N LEU A 235 -14.76 0.37 -25.47
CA LEU A 235 -15.19 -0.79 -24.69
C LEU A 235 -15.64 -0.37 -23.29
N ARG A 236 -16.63 -1.07 -22.74
CA ARG A 236 -17.03 -0.96 -21.33
C ARG A 236 -16.00 -1.70 -20.49
N VAL A 237 -15.33 -0.99 -19.62
CA VAL A 237 -14.18 -1.50 -18.85
C VAL A 237 -14.42 -1.35 -17.36
N ALA A 238 -14.20 -2.44 -16.62
CA ALA A 238 -13.99 -2.38 -15.18
C ALA A 238 -12.53 -2.68 -14.83
N ILE A 239 -11.96 -1.96 -13.88
CA ILE A 239 -10.68 -2.27 -13.26
C ILE A 239 -10.91 -2.60 -11.78
N VAL A 240 -10.56 -3.82 -11.37
CA VAL A 240 -10.68 -4.32 -10.00
C VAL A 240 -9.32 -4.27 -9.34
N ALA A 241 -9.17 -3.50 -8.28
CA ALA A 241 -7.88 -3.30 -7.63
C ALA A 241 -8.04 -3.07 -6.12
N GLU A 242 -7.01 -3.39 -5.35
CA GLU A 242 -6.91 -2.94 -3.96
C GLU A 242 -6.71 -1.42 -3.93
N ARG A 243 -5.85 -0.92 -4.81
CA ARG A 243 -5.52 0.51 -4.98
C ARG A 243 -4.97 0.77 -6.38
N VAL A 244 -5.08 2.01 -6.85
CA VAL A 244 -4.35 2.46 -8.04
C VAL A 244 -2.90 2.74 -7.69
N GLY A 245 -2.00 2.44 -8.62
CA GLY A 245 -0.54 2.52 -8.48
C GLY A 245 0.10 1.19 -8.07
N GLY A 246 -0.62 0.33 -7.32
CA GLY A 246 -0.08 -0.96 -6.88
C GLY A 246 1.23 -0.80 -6.09
N GLN A 247 2.23 -1.61 -6.39
CA GLN A 247 3.54 -1.61 -5.71
C GLN A 247 4.36 -0.34 -5.97
N VAL A 248 4.06 0.44 -7.01
CA VAL A 248 4.73 1.72 -7.30
C VAL A 248 4.64 2.68 -6.10
N LYS A 249 3.54 2.68 -5.37
CA LYS A 249 3.36 3.49 -4.15
C LYS A 249 4.40 3.23 -3.04
N GLU A 250 5.10 2.12 -3.10
CA GLU A 250 6.15 1.76 -2.13
C GLU A 250 7.53 2.31 -2.53
N THR A 251 7.64 2.89 -3.74
CA THR A 251 8.89 3.46 -4.25
C THR A 251 9.00 4.93 -3.86
N VAL A 252 10.09 5.29 -3.19
CA VAL A 252 10.31 6.66 -2.68
C VAL A 252 10.62 7.63 -3.83
N GLY A 253 11.56 7.26 -4.70
CA GLY A 253 11.97 8.06 -5.85
C GLY A 253 11.98 7.26 -7.15
N ILE A 254 11.54 7.85 -8.23
CA ILE A 254 11.49 7.24 -9.57
C ILE A 254 12.13 8.20 -10.55
N GLU A 255 13.29 7.81 -11.13
CA GLU A 255 14.06 8.59 -12.10
C GLU A 255 14.21 7.87 -13.45
N ASN A 256 13.72 6.64 -13.55
CA ASN A 256 13.88 5.78 -14.74
C ASN A 256 12.60 5.64 -15.58
N LEU A 257 11.60 6.48 -15.35
CA LEU A 257 10.41 6.55 -16.19
C LEU A 257 10.61 7.58 -17.31
N ILE A 258 10.72 7.11 -18.55
CA ILE A 258 10.98 7.97 -19.70
C ILE A 258 9.94 9.07 -19.82
N SER A 259 10.38 10.31 -20.05
CA SER A 259 9.63 11.59 -20.05
C SER A 259 9.23 12.14 -18.68
N VAL A 260 9.55 11.45 -17.61
CA VAL A 260 9.36 11.93 -16.22
C VAL A 260 10.74 11.91 -15.54
N PRO A 261 11.48 13.04 -15.52
CA PRO A 261 12.86 13.06 -15.02
C PRO A 261 12.98 12.63 -13.56
N GLU A 262 12.00 13.01 -12.74
CA GLU A 262 11.93 12.69 -11.32
C GLU A 262 10.46 12.71 -10.86
N THR A 263 10.07 11.74 -10.06
CA THR A 263 8.77 11.70 -9.38
C THR A 263 8.83 10.76 -8.18
N THR A 264 7.81 10.78 -7.35
CA THR A 264 7.62 9.80 -6.27
C THR A 264 6.60 8.73 -6.68
N GLY A 265 6.63 7.58 -6.00
CA GLY A 265 5.64 6.52 -6.25
C GLY A 265 4.21 6.98 -6.01
N ASN A 266 3.98 7.82 -5.00
CA ASN A 266 2.66 8.39 -4.71
C ASN A 266 2.20 9.35 -5.81
N GLU A 267 3.04 10.28 -6.23
CA GLU A 267 2.72 11.21 -7.32
C GLU A 267 2.43 10.48 -8.63
N LEU A 268 3.21 9.44 -8.95
CA LEU A 268 2.96 8.64 -10.13
C LEU A 268 1.63 7.89 -10.04
N ALA A 269 1.30 7.33 -8.87
CA ALA A 269 0.02 6.65 -8.63
C ALA A 269 -1.17 7.62 -8.78
N ASP A 270 -1.06 8.84 -8.26
CA ASP A 270 -2.09 9.87 -8.38
C ASP A 270 -2.25 10.36 -9.83
N ASN A 271 -1.15 10.49 -10.56
CA ASN A 271 -1.17 10.80 -11.99
C ASN A 271 -1.82 9.68 -12.82
N LEU A 272 -1.52 8.42 -12.51
CA LEU A 272 -2.17 7.25 -13.12
C LEU A 272 -3.68 7.25 -12.87
N LYS A 273 -4.11 7.49 -11.63
CA LYS A 273 -5.51 7.59 -11.25
C LYS A 273 -6.21 8.75 -11.95
N THR A 274 -5.60 9.91 -11.94
CA THR A 274 -6.12 11.10 -12.63
C THR A 274 -6.28 10.86 -14.13
N HIS A 275 -5.33 10.18 -14.77
CA HIS A 275 -5.41 9.85 -16.19
C HIS A 275 -6.50 8.81 -16.47
N LEU A 276 -6.61 7.77 -15.63
CA LEU A 276 -7.65 6.74 -15.74
C LEU A 276 -9.07 7.34 -15.68
N LEU A 277 -9.31 8.23 -14.72
CA LEU A 277 -10.62 8.85 -14.48
C LEU A 277 -11.04 9.84 -15.57
N ARG A 278 -10.20 10.14 -16.56
CA ARG A 278 -10.60 10.89 -17.78
C ARG A 278 -11.38 10.04 -18.78
N TYR A 279 -11.43 8.72 -18.57
CA TYR A 279 -12.14 7.78 -19.43
C TYR A 279 -13.30 7.14 -18.68
N PRO A 280 -14.35 6.68 -19.37
CA PRO A 280 -15.48 5.98 -18.77
C PRO A 280 -15.07 4.56 -18.37
N VAL A 281 -14.32 4.45 -17.29
CA VAL A 281 -13.86 3.19 -16.69
C VAL A 281 -14.46 3.08 -15.30
N ASP A 282 -15.08 1.96 -14.99
CA ASP A 282 -15.54 1.64 -13.64
C ASP A 282 -14.33 1.24 -12.80
N LEU A 283 -13.86 2.18 -11.97
CA LEU A 283 -12.75 1.95 -11.04
C LEU A 283 -13.29 1.36 -9.74
N LEU A 284 -13.01 0.08 -9.52
CA LEU A 284 -13.46 -0.70 -8.38
C LEU A 284 -12.27 -0.92 -7.43
N GLU A 285 -11.98 0.08 -6.60
CA GLU A 285 -10.91 0.02 -5.59
C GLU A 285 -11.36 -0.75 -4.33
N HIS A 286 -10.39 -1.05 -3.46
CA HIS A 286 -10.58 -1.73 -2.18
C HIS A 286 -11.09 -3.17 -2.32
N ARG A 287 -10.76 -3.82 -3.45
CA ARG A 287 -11.18 -5.18 -3.78
C ARG A 287 -10.03 -5.99 -4.35
N LYS A 288 -10.07 -7.30 -4.09
CA LYS A 288 -9.25 -8.32 -4.77
C LYS A 288 -10.14 -9.19 -5.63
N VAL A 289 -9.58 -9.73 -6.69
CA VAL A 289 -10.20 -10.88 -7.37
C VAL A 289 -9.90 -12.11 -6.52
N GLU A 290 -10.93 -12.82 -6.06
CA GLU A 290 -10.81 -14.03 -5.25
C GLU A 290 -11.08 -15.29 -6.05
N LYS A 291 -11.91 -15.20 -7.07
CA LYS A 291 -12.25 -16.36 -7.91
C LYS A 291 -12.45 -15.93 -9.35
N VAL A 292 -12.01 -16.79 -10.26
CA VAL A 292 -12.28 -16.67 -11.68
C VAL A 292 -12.85 -17.97 -12.20
N GLU A 293 -13.88 -17.90 -13.03
CA GLU A 293 -14.53 -19.04 -13.66
C GLU A 293 -14.71 -18.76 -15.16
N VAL A 294 -14.40 -19.75 -15.99
CA VAL A 294 -14.65 -19.66 -17.44
C VAL A 294 -16.02 -20.27 -17.72
N VAL A 295 -16.97 -19.42 -18.12
CA VAL A 295 -18.36 -19.82 -18.43
C VAL A 295 -18.61 -19.62 -19.92
N GLY A 296 -18.35 -20.64 -20.72
CA GLY A 296 -18.39 -20.53 -22.17
C GLY A 296 -17.34 -19.54 -22.68
N LYS A 297 -17.77 -18.51 -23.41
CA LYS A 297 -16.87 -17.42 -23.84
C LYS A 297 -16.65 -16.35 -22.79
N GLN A 298 -17.45 -16.33 -21.72
CA GLN A 298 -17.34 -15.31 -20.65
C GLN A 298 -16.38 -15.74 -19.54
N LYS A 299 -15.78 -14.77 -18.90
CA LYS A 299 -14.99 -14.91 -17.67
C LYS A 299 -15.77 -14.25 -16.55
N GLN A 300 -16.21 -15.06 -15.60
CA GLN A 300 -16.82 -14.55 -14.38
C GLN A 300 -15.75 -14.38 -13.33
N ILE A 301 -15.63 -13.18 -12.79
CA ILE A 301 -14.82 -12.93 -11.62
C ILE A 301 -15.71 -12.69 -10.41
N THR A 302 -15.25 -13.19 -9.26
CA THR A 302 -15.83 -12.86 -7.95
C THR A 302 -14.78 -12.09 -7.15
N THR A 303 -15.18 -10.97 -6.57
CA THR A 303 -14.27 -10.13 -5.77
C THR A 303 -14.34 -10.51 -4.30
N SER A 304 -13.36 -10.05 -3.51
CA SER A 304 -13.30 -10.18 -2.04
C SER A 304 -14.51 -9.58 -1.32
N VAL A 305 -15.27 -8.74 -2.00
CA VAL A 305 -16.51 -8.16 -1.50
C VAL A 305 -17.77 -8.90 -2.00
N GLY A 306 -17.58 -10.07 -2.64
CA GLY A 306 -18.68 -10.93 -3.10
C GLY A 306 -19.37 -10.49 -4.38
N GLU A 307 -18.95 -9.38 -5.00
CA GLU A 307 -19.49 -8.92 -6.28
C GLU A 307 -19.09 -9.87 -7.42
N LYS A 308 -19.95 -9.99 -8.41
CA LYS A 308 -19.72 -10.81 -9.59
C LYS A 308 -19.75 -9.99 -10.86
N PHE A 309 -18.75 -10.14 -11.69
CA PHE A 309 -18.61 -9.44 -12.96
C PHE A 309 -18.36 -10.45 -14.09
N LEU A 310 -18.94 -10.17 -15.26
CA LEU A 310 -18.78 -10.99 -16.47
C LEU A 310 -18.16 -10.16 -17.59
N ALA A 311 -17.20 -10.73 -18.30
CA ALA A 311 -16.68 -10.18 -19.54
C ALA A 311 -16.12 -11.26 -20.47
N PRO A 312 -16.15 -11.08 -21.80
CA PRO A 312 -15.44 -11.97 -22.74
C PRO A 312 -13.92 -11.87 -22.62
N ALA A 313 -13.37 -10.72 -22.16
CA ALA A 313 -11.95 -10.51 -21.97
C ALA A 313 -11.60 -10.22 -20.50
N LEU A 314 -10.59 -10.95 -19.98
CA LEU A 314 -9.96 -10.70 -18.68
C LEU A 314 -8.47 -10.39 -18.92
N ILE A 315 -8.00 -9.24 -18.42
CA ILE A 315 -6.58 -8.86 -18.42
C ILE A 315 -6.06 -8.95 -16.99
N ILE A 316 -5.15 -9.89 -16.73
CA ILE A 316 -4.53 -10.10 -15.42
C ILE A 316 -3.30 -9.19 -15.33
N ALA A 317 -3.33 -8.22 -14.43
CA ALA A 317 -2.28 -7.22 -14.19
C ALA A 317 -2.01 -7.03 -12.69
N THR A 318 -2.11 -8.14 -11.93
CA THR A 318 -2.01 -8.15 -10.46
C THR A 318 -0.57 -7.95 -9.95
N GLY A 319 0.41 -7.92 -10.85
CA GLY A 319 1.79 -7.65 -10.52
C GLY A 319 2.46 -8.78 -9.75
N ALA A 320 3.49 -8.42 -9.00
CA ALA A 320 4.25 -9.35 -8.17
C ALA A 320 4.63 -8.66 -6.86
N SER A 321 4.95 -9.44 -5.85
CA SER A 321 5.37 -8.97 -4.53
C SER A 321 6.78 -9.44 -4.23
N TRP A 322 7.63 -8.55 -3.72
CA TRP A 322 8.95 -8.91 -3.23
C TRP A 322 8.83 -9.82 -2.01
N ARG A 323 9.63 -10.87 -1.98
CA ARG A 323 9.78 -11.67 -0.78
C ARG A 323 10.58 -10.86 0.24
N LYS A 324 10.04 -10.79 1.46
CA LYS A 324 10.68 -10.11 2.59
C LYS A 324 11.50 -11.10 3.41
N LEU A 325 12.51 -10.60 4.11
CA LEU A 325 13.29 -11.38 5.07
C LEU A 325 12.44 -11.76 6.29
N ASN A 326 11.43 -10.93 6.62
CA ASN A 326 10.58 -11.02 7.80
C ASN A 326 11.38 -11.04 9.11
N VAL A 327 12.36 -10.15 9.21
CA VAL A 327 13.19 -9.96 10.39
C VAL A 327 12.90 -8.62 11.06
N PRO A 328 13.19 -8.46 12.37
CA PRO A 328 13.08 -7.18 13.07
C PRO A 328 13.79 -6.06 12.31
N GLY A 329 13.18 -4.87 12.26
CA GLY A 329 13.70 -3.67 11.60
C GLY A 329 13.50 -3.62 10.08
N GLU A 330 13.26 -4.75 9.39
CA GLU A 330 13.10 -4.73 7.92
C GLU A 330 11.97 -3.78 7.49
N ALA A 331 10.79 -3.93 8.07
CA ALA A 331 9.62 -3.12 7.70
C ALA A 331 9.81 -1.63 8.02
N GLU A 332 10.53 -1.32 9.10
CA GLU A 332 10.80 0.05 9.53
C GLU A 332 11.69 0.81 8.55
N TYR A 333 12.70 0.12 7.98
CA TYR A 333 13.70 0.76 7.12
C TYR A 333 13.48 0.54 5.62
N ILE A 334 12.32 0.01 5.19
CA ILE A 334 11.95 -0.01 3.76
C ILE A 334 11.90 1.44 3.23
N GLY A 335 12.64 1.70 2.13
CA GLY A 335 12.83 3.04 1.56
C GLY A 335 13.77 3.97 2.34
N ARG A 336 14.30 3.49 3.49
CA ARG A 336 15.28 4.21 4.33
C ARG A 336 16.53 3.36 4.59
N GLY A 337 16.94 2.57 3.60
CA GLY A 337 18.10 1.69 3.67
C GLY A 337 17.79 0.25 3.30
N VAL A 338 16.55 -0.22 3.41
CA VAL A 338 16.08 -1.50 2.84
C VAL A 338 15.46 -1.24 1.48
N ALA A 339 15.98 -1.86 0.44
CA ALA A 339 15.57 -1.73 -0.94
C ALA A 339 15.35 -3.10 -1.60
N PHE A 340 14.58 -3.14 -2.68
CA PHE A 340 14.26 -4.36 -3.42
C PHE A 340 14.61 -4.26 -4.91
N CYS A 341 14.83 -3.07 -5.46
CA CYS A 341 15.09 -2.86 -6.87
C CYS A 341 16.47 -2.21 -7.08
N PRO A 342 17.51 -2.95 -7.51
CA PRO A 342 18.85 -2.37 -7.76
C PRO A 342 18.84 -1.28 -8.83
N HIS A 343 18.04 -1.45 -9.90
CA HIS A 343 17.93 -0.48 -10.98
C HIS A 343 17.19 0.80 -10.59
N CYS A 344 16.30 0.71 -9.57
CA CYS A 344 15.53 1.86 -9.07
C CYS A 344 16.33 2.63 -8.02
N ASP A 345 16.84 1.91 -7.02
CA ASP A 345 17.38 2.49 -5.80
C ASP A 345 18.91 2.56 -5.81
N GLY A 346 19.58 1.76 -6.67
CA GLY A 346 21.05 1.68 -6.74
C GLY A 346 21.75 3.04 -6.86
N PRO A 347 21.31 3.97 -7.72
CA PRO A 347 21.91 5.29 -7.85
C PRO A 347 22.03 6.09 -6.55
N PHE A 348 21.08 5.93 -5.61
CA PHE A 348 21.11 6.60 -4.29
C PHE A 348 22.23 6.11 -3.36
N TYR A 349 22.85 4.96 -3.70
CA TYR A 349 23.93 4.34 -2.94
C TYR A 349 25.30 4.52 -3.59
N LYS A 350 25.44 5.45 -4.53
CA LYS A 350 26.72 5.74 -5.19
C LYS A 350 27.83 6.04 -4.16
N GLY A 351 28.91 5.28 -4.24
CA GLY A 351 30.07 5.43 -3.37
C GLY A 351 29.89 4.93 -1.93
N LYS A 352 28.75 4.28 -1.62
CA LYS A 352 28.42 3.75 -0.29
C LYS A 352 28.73 2.25 -0.19
N HIS A 353 28.67 1.70 1.02
CA HIS A 353 28.73 0.27 1.29
C HIS A 353 27.30 -0.29 1.36
N VAL A 354 26.99 -1.28 0.53
CA VAL A 354 25.69 -1.94 0.53
C VAL A 354 25.81 -3.46 0.67
N ALA A 355 24.75 -4.08 1.17
CA ALA A 355 24.58 -5.52 1.14
C ALA A 355 23.58 -5.95 0.06
N VAL A 356 23.77 -7.16 -0.46
CA VAL A 356 22.77 -7.90 -1.23
C VAL A 356 22.46 -9.19 -0.48
N VAL A 357 21.21 -9.43 -0.16
CA VAL A 357 20.77 -10.68 0.47
C VAL A 357 20.10 -11.56 -0.58
N GLY A 358 20.73 -12.69 -0.91
CA GLY A 358 20.32 -13.66 -1.92
C GLY A 358 21.41 -13.96 -2.95
N GLY A 359 21.70 -15.25 -3.16
CA GLY A 359 22.75 -15.75 -4.04
C GLY A 359 22.25 -16.50 -5.28
N GLY A 360 20.97 -16.29 -5.67
CA GLY A 360 20.44 -16.70 -6.97
C GLY A 360 20.81 -15.72 -8.09
N ASN A 361 20.37 -15.98 -9.34
CA ASN A 361 20.68 -15.12 -10.49
C ASN A 361 20.39 -13.65 -10.20
N SER A 362 19.18 -13.31 -9.75
CA SER A 362 18.78 -11.92 -9.47
C SER A 362 19.66 -11.24 -8.43
N GLY A 363 20.07 -11.98 -7.36
CA GLY A 363 20.94 -11.41 -6.33
C GLY A 363 22.36 -11.16 -6.84
N ILE A 364 22.87 -12.07 -7.65
CA ILE A 364 24.23 -11.93 -8.20
C ILE A 364 24.27 -10.86 -9.30
N GLU A 365 23.25 -10.76 -10.15
CA GLU A 365 23.09 -9.66 -11.12
C GLU A 365 23.00 -8.31 -10.40
N ALA A 366 22.19 -8.22 -9.34
CA ALA A 366 22.10 -7.04 -8.50
C ALA A 366 23.45 -6.64 -7.88
N ALA A 367 24.20 -7.61 -7.38
CA ALA A 367 25.51 -7.36 -6.81
C ALA A 367 26.53 -6.87 -7.85
N ILE A 368 26.48 -7.39 -9.07
CA ILE A 368 27.32 -6.95 -10.19
C ILE A 368 26.99 -5.51 -10.60
N ASP A 369 25.70 -5.18 -10.72
CA ASP A 369 25.23 -3.83 -11.07
C ASP A 369 25.65 -2.82 -9.99
N LEU A 370 25.38 -3.14 -8.73
CA LEU A 370 25.73 -2.29 -7.59
C LEU A 370 27.24 -2.12 -7.42
N ALA A 371 28.05 -3.11 -7.77
CA ALA A 371 29.50 -3.01 -7.73
C ALA A 371 30.06 -1.94 -8.69
N GLY A 372 29.32 -1.64 -9.76
CA GLY A 372 29.66 -0.54 -10.68
C GLY A 372 29.38 0.86 -10.12
N ILE A 373 28.61 0.97 -9.04
CA ILE A 373 28.11 2.23 -8.49
C ILE A 373 28.63 2.46 -7.06
N CYS A 374 28.61 1.39 -6.25
CA CYS A 374 28.94 1.43 -4.82
C CYS A 374 30.44 1.25 -4.57
N SER A 375 30.92 1.75 -3.44
CA SER A 375 32.33 1.56 -3.02
C SER A 375 32.60 0.12 -2.60
N LYS A 376 31.60 -0.55 -1.99
CA LYS A 376 31.68 -1.94 -1.54
C LYS A 376 30.31 -2.60 -1.63
N VAL A 377 30.27 -3.87 -2.05
CA VAL A 377 29.08 -4.71 -2.05
C VAL A 377 29.38 -5.99 -1.27
N THR A 378 28.53 -6.32 -0.30
CA THR A 378 28.63 -7.57 0.47
C THR A 378 27.42 -8.45 0.18
N VAL A 379 27.65 -9.64 -0.36
CA VAL A 379 26.59 -10.60 -0.68
C VAL A 379 26.45 -11.61 0.47
N PHE A 380 25.22 -11.76 0.97
CA PHE A 380 24.88 -12.78 1.96
C PHE A 380 23.94 -13.80 1.34
N GLU A 381 24.33 -15.07 1.35
CA GLU A 381 23.53 -16.19 0.88
C GLU A 381 23.21 -17.14 2.03
N PHE A 382 21.93 -17.48 2.18
CA PHE A 382 21.47 -18.40 3.22
C PHE A 382 21.96 -19.84 3.01
N MET A 383 22.02 -20.28 1.76
CA MET A 383 22.50 -21.63 1.42
C MET A 383 24.01 -21.71 1.52
N ASP A 384 24.54 -22.95 1.52
CA ASP A 384 25.97 -23.22 1.63
C ASP A 384 26.77 -22.83 0.37
N GLU A 385 26.09 -22.57 -0.73
CA GLU A 385 26.65 -22.18 -2.02
C GLU A 385 25.70 -21.27 -2.79
N LEU A 386 26.26 -20.44 -3.67
CA LEU A 386 25.48 -19.61 -4.59
C LEU A 386 24.75 -20.51 -5.60
N LYS A 387 23.48 -20.15 -5.91
CA LYS A 387 22.64 -20.86 -6.87
C LYS A 387 22.57 -20.15 -8.24
N ALA A 388 23.27 -19.06 -8.41
CA ALA A 388 23.39 -18.35 -9.68
C ALA A 388 24.15 -19.17 -10.72
N ASP A 389 23.94 -18.86 -11.99
CA ASP A 389 24.67 -19.45 -13.11
C ASP A 389 26.19 -19.20 -12.98
N SER A 390 27.01 -20.16 -13.43
CA SER A 390 28.46 -20.11 -13.29
C SER A 390 29.07 -18.85 -13.91
N VAL A 391 28.58 -18.41 -15.04
CA VAL A 391 29.03 -17.18 -15.73
C VAL A 391 28.84 -15.94 -14.84
N LEU A 392 27.71 -15.81 -14.16
CA LEU A 392 27.45 -14.72 -13.21
C LEU A 392 28.36 -14.81 -11.99
N GLN A 393 28.57 -16.02 -11.45
CA GLN A 393 29.47 -16.22 -10.33
C GLN A 393 30.92 -15.88 -10.66
N GLU A 394 31.40 -16.25 -11.87
CA GLU A 394 32.74 -15.90 -12.35
C GLU A 394 32.90 -14.39 -12.53
N ARG A 395 31.90 -13.73 -13.08
CA ARG A 395 31.88 -12.27 -13.21
C ARG A 395 31.93 -11.60 -11.85
N LEU A 396 31.10 -12.04 -10.89
CA LEU A 396 31.09 -11.51 -9.52
C LEU A 396 32.46 -11.61 -8.86
N LYS A 397 33.10 -12.79 -8.94
CA LYS A 397 34.44 -13.06 -8.36
C LYS A 397 35.53 -12.17 -8.97
N SER A 398 35.36 -11.64 -10.16
CA SER A 398 36.34 -10.74 -10.80
C SER A 398 36.24 -9.29 -10.30
N LEU A 399 35.24 -8.95 -9.48
CA LEU A 399 35.02 -7.61 -8.98
C LEU A 399 35.75 -7.39 -7.64
N PRO A 400 36.71 -6.43 -7.57
CA PRO A 400 37.57 -6.27 -6.39
C PRO A 400 36.82 -5.68 -5.17
N ASN A 401 35.67 -5.06 -5.36
CA ASN A 401 34.88 -4.43 -4.32
C ASN A 401 33.67 -5.29 -3.87
N VAL A 402 33.67 -6.59 -4.23
CA VAL A 402 32.59 -7.50 -3.83
C VAL A 402 33.13 -8.57 -2.89
N GLU A 403 32.43 -8.76 -1.77
CA GLU A 403 32.67 -9.88 -0.84
C GLU A 403 31.43 -10.77 -0.78
N VAL A 404 31.62 -12.09 -0.68
CA VAL A 404 30.53 -13.08 -0.65
C VAL A 404 30.63 -13.95 0.59
N PHE A 405 29.53 -14.08 1.31
CA PHE A 405 29.39 -14.94 2.48
C PHE A 405 28.20 -15.88 2.27
N ALA A 406 28.49 -17.15 2.00
CA ALA A 406 27.51 -18.22 2.01
C ALA A 406 27.21 -18.67 3.45
N SER A 407 26.21 -19.53 3.63
CA SER A 407 25.74 -20.01 4.94
C SER A 407 25.42 -18.88 5.93
N SER A 408 24.98 -17.74 5.43
CA SER A 408 24.78 -16.50 6.20
C SER A 408 23.29 -16.12 6.26
N GLN A 409 22.75 -16.06 7.47
CA GLN A 409 21.37 -15.65 7.72
C GLN A 409 21.33 -14.21 8.24
N THR A 410 20.59 -13.35 7.56
CA THR A 410 20.24 -12.05 8.11
C THR A 410 19.17 -12.26 9.18
N THR A 411 19.43 -11.81 10.42
CA THR A 411 18.51 -11.99 11.56
C THR A 411 17.87 -10.70 12.03
N GLU A 412 18.47 -9.54 11.71
CA GLU A 412 17.95 -8.23 12.10
C GLU A 412 18.48 -7.14 11.17
N VAL A 413 17.64 -6.15 10.92
CA VAL A 413 17.97 -4.87 10.27
C VAL A 413 18.05 -3.81 11.36
N ILE A 414 19.18 -3.14 11.49
CA ILE A 414 19.45 -2.18 12.55
C ILE A 414 19.61 -0.79 11.95
N GLY A 415 19.01 0.20 12.57
CA GLY A 415 19.14 1.59 12.17
C GLY A 415 19.13 2.55 13.35
N ASN A 416 19.18 3.83 13.06
CA ASN A 416 19.24 4.92 14.05
C ASN A 416 17.92 5.69 14.19
N GLY A 417 16.80 5.13 13.70
CA GLY A 417 15.49 5.79 13.66
C GLY A 417 15.26 6.58 12.37
N ASP A 418 16.31 7.09 11.73
CA ASP A 418 16.23 7.81 10.45
C ASP A 418 16.50 6.87 9.27
N LYS A 419 17.56 6.08 9.34
CA LYS A 419 17.96 5.13 8.29
C LYS A 419 18.64 3.90 8.85
N LEU A 420 18.73 2.86 8.02
CA LEU A 420 19.53 1.66 8.27
C LEU A 420 21.00 2.04 8.45
N THR A 421 21.66 1.37 9.40
CA THR A 421 23.10 1.54 9.71
C THR A 421 23.87 0.23 9.77
N ALA A 422 23.19 -0.90 10.01
CA ALA A 422 23.84 -2.21 10.10
C ALA A 422 22.86 -3.36 9.84
N LEU A 423 23.42 -4.54 9.56
CA LEU A 423 22.72 -5.83 9.60
C LEU A 423 23.34 -6.72 10.68
N ARG A 424 22.48 -7.49 11.37
CA ARG A 424 22.93 -8.65 12.16
C ARG A 424 22.92 -9.88 11.28
N ILE A 425 24.08 -10.50 11.15
CA ILE A 425 24.28 -11.69 10.33
C ILE A 425 24.73 -12.84 11.22
N LYS A 426 24.06 -13.98 11.11
CA LYS A 426 24.39 -15.22 11.78
C LYS A 426 25.04 -16.19 10.78
N ASP A 427 26.24 -16.67 11.08
CA ASP A 427 26.82 -17.78 10.35
C ASP A 427 26.09 -19.08 10.74
N ARG A 428 25.49 -19.75 9.78
CA ARG A 428 24.68 -20.97 10.02
C ARG A 428 25.50 -22.22 10.32
N LYS A 429 26.82 -22.17 10.11
CA LYS A 429 27.74 -23.30 10.43
C LYS A 429 28.33 -23.19 11.81
N THR A 430 28.75 -21.98 12.20
CA THR A 430 29.36 -21.72 13.50
C THR A 430 28.41 -21.21 14.55
N GLU A 431 27.20 -20.80 14.15
CA GLU A 431 26.18 -20.14 14.98
C GLU A 431 26.62 -18.77 15.51
N GLU A 432 27.78 -18.26 15.08
CA GLU A 432 28.27 -16.95 15.47
C GLU A 432 27.50 -15.82 14.82
N GLU A 433 27.25 -14.78 15.61
CA GLU A 433 26.60 -13.55 15.11
C GLU A 433 27.60 -12.42 14.98
N ARG A 434 27.45 -11.61 13.95
CA ARG A 434 28.25 -10.40 13.74
C ARG A 434 27.36 -9.24 13.25
N LEU A 435 27.78 -8.04 13.61
CA LEU A 435 27.24 -6.82 13.03
C LEU A 435 28.05 -6.43 11.79
N VAL A 436 27.34 -6.04 10.73
CA VAL A 436 27.94 -5.54 9.50
C VAL A 436 27.42 -4.14 9.26
N GLU A 437 28.26 -3.13 9.50
CA GLU A 437 27.93 -1.74 9.24
C GLU A 437 27.87 -1.47 7.73
N LEU A 438 26.79 -0.83 7.29
CA LEU A 438 26.54 -0.53 5.88
C LEU A 438 25.44 0.55 5.72
N ASP A 439 25.34 1.12 4.52
CA ASP A 439 24.40 2.21 4.23
C ASP A 439 23.07 1.73 3.64
N GLY A 440 23.02 0.48 3.16
CA GLY A 440 21.79 -0.07 2.57
C GLY A 440 21.86 -1.56 2.30
N VAL A 441 20.69 -2.20 2.24
CA VAL A 441 20.55 -3.62 1.89
C VAL A 441 19.54 -3.79 0.76
N PHE A 442 19.92 -4.57 -0.25
CA PHE A 442 19.06 -4.99 -1.34
C PHE A 442 18.62 -6.43 -1.11
N VAL A 443 17.32 -6.62 -0.84
CA VAL A 443 16.74 -7.94 -0.57
C VAL A 443 16.37 -8.60 -1.88
N GLN A 444 17.12 -9.62 -2.28
CA GLN A 444 17.04 -10.30 -3.57
C GLN A 444 16.77 -11.81 -3.42
N ILE A 445 15.84 -12.16 -2.51
CA ILE A 445 15.44 -13.55 -2.22
C ILE A 445 14.25 -14.03 -3.07
N GLY A 446 13.95 -13.31 -4.13
CA GLY A 446 12.97 -13.64 -5.16
C GLY A 446 11.75 -12.74 -5.17
N LEU A 447 11.06 -12.81 -6.29
CA LEU A 447 9.77 -12.17 -6.55
C LEU A 447 8.70 -13.25 -6.55
N SER A 448 7.52 -12.96 -6.02
CA SER A 448 6.35 -13.84 -6.07
C SER A 448 5.29 -13.21 -6.94
N ALA A 449 4.98 -13.81 -8.06
CA ALA A 449 3.87 -13.36 -8.91
C ALA A 449 2.53 -13.49 -8.15
N ASN A 450 1.69 -12.45 -8.22
CA ASN A 450 0.37 -12.43 -7.60
C ASN A 450 -0.65 -13.18 -8.49
N SER A 451 -0.36 -14.45 -8.76
CA SER A 451 -1.06 -15.31 -9.71
C SER A 451 -1.87 -16.43 -9.06
N SER A 452 -1.85 -16.54 -7.73
CA SER A 452 -2.43 -17.69 -7.00
C SER A 452 -3.87 -17.99 -7.38
N VAL A 453 -4.70 -16.97 -7.55
CA VAL A 453 -6.12 -17.08 -7.90
C VAL A 453 -6.34 -17.61 -9.33
N PHE A 454 -5.33 -17.50 -10.19
CA PHE A 454 -5.43 -17.82 -11.63
C PHE A 454 -4.76 -19.15 -12.00
N ARG A 455 -4.02 -19.78 -11.07
CA ARG A 455 -3.18 -20.97 -11.36
C ARG A 455 -3.94 -22.18 -11.89
N ASP A 456 -5.19 -22.34 -11.47
CA ASP A 456 -6.03 -23.45 -11.93
C ASP A 456 -6.67 -23.18 -13.30
N ILE A 457 -6.48 -21.98 -13.85
CA ILE A 457 -7.12 -21.52 -15.09
C ILE A 457 -6.09 -21.31 -16.19
N VAL A 458 -4.96 -20.67 -15.88
CA VAL A 458 -3.91 -20.34 -16.84
C VAL A 458 -2.60 -21.03 -16.48
N GLU A 459 -1.79 -21.33 -17.50
CA GLU A 459 -0.46 -21.91 -17.30
C GLU A 459 0.48 -20.92 -16.63
N THR A 460 1.22 -21.43 -15.63
CA THR A 460 2.27 -20.69 -14.94
C THR A 460 3.58 -21.45 -14.97
N ASN A 461 4.70 -20.72 -14.95
CA ASN A 461 6.02 -21.33 -14.78
C ASN A 461 6.25 -21.73 -13.30
N ARG A 462 7.41 -22.34 -13.01
CA ARG A 462 7.77 -22.78 -11.66
C ARG A 462 7.76 -21.67 -10.60
N PRO A 463 8.24 -20.42 -10.87
CA PRO A 463 8.11 -19.28 -9.97
C PRO A 463 6.67 -18.76 -9.77
N GLY A 464 5.72 -19.20 -10.59
CA GLY A 464 4.32 -18.80 -10.55
C GLY A 464 3.95 -17.65 -11.49
N GLU A 465 4.84 -17.23 -12.39
CA GLU A 465 4.52 -16.22 -13.40
C GLU A 465 3.61 -16.81 -14.48
N ILE A 466 2.61 -16.03 -14.90
CA ILE A 466 1.67 -16.45 -15.95
C ILE A 466 2.38 -16.46 -17.30
N MET A 467 2.33 -17.59 -17.98
CA MET A 467 2.94 -17.77 -19.31
C MET A 467 2.16 -16.99 -20.36
N ILE A 468 2.85 -16.16 -21.13
CA ILE A 468 2.26 -15.34 -22.20
C ILE A 468 3.02 -15.47 -23.50
N ASP A 469 2.31 -15.26 -24.63
CA ASP A 469 2.91 -15.07 -25.95
C ASP A 469 3.37 -13.62 -26.17
N ALA A 470 3.92 -13.34 -27.36
CA ALA A 470 4.36 -11.99 -27.74
C ALA A 470 3.22 -10.95 -27.79
N HIS A 471 1.97 -11.38 -27.75
CA HIS A 471 0.76 -10.57 -27.72
C HIS A 471 0.08 -10.50 -26.35
N CYS A 472 0.75 -10.94 -25.31
CA CYS A 472 0.22 -11.03 -23.94
C CYS A 472 -0.96 -12.01 -23.77
N ARG A 473 -1.18 -12.95 -24.71
CA ARG A 473 -2.21 -13.97 -24.60
C ARG A 473 -1.71 -15.11 -23.72
N THR A 474 -2.59 -15.62 -22.87
CA THR A 474 -2.35 -16.87 -22.13
C THR A 474 -2.77 -18.09 -22.98
N ASN A 475 -2.61 -19.28 -22.43
CA ASN A 475 -3.13 -20.51 -23.02
C ASN A 475 -4.68 -20.57 -23.05
N VAL A 476 -5.39 -19.65 -22.42
CA VAL A 476 -6.86 -19.59 -22.38
C VAL A 476 -7.39 -18.43 -23.19
N THR A 477 -8.19 -18.72 -24.22
CA THR A 477 -8.79 -17.72 -25.08
C THR A 477 -9.58 -16.68 -24.28
N GLY A 478 -9.28 -15.38 -24.54
CA GLY A 478 -9.91 -14.26 -23.86
C GLY A 478 -9.32 -13.96 -22.48
N ILE A 479 -8.24 -14.64 -22.06
CA ILE A 479 -7.46 -14.28 -20.88
C ILE A 479 -6.06 -13.83 -21.33
N TYR A 480 -5.68 -12.65 -20.86
CA TYR A 480 -4.41 -11.98 -21.14
C TYR A 480 -3.70 -11.72 -19.81
N ALA A 481 -2.38 -11.61 -19.82
CA ALA A 481 -1.64 -11.18 -18.65
C ALA A 481 -0.56 -10.15 -19.05
N ALA A 482 -0.29 -9.18 -18.17
CA ALA A 482 0.60 -8.08 -18.43
C ALA A 482 1.34 -7.60 -17.17
N GLY A 483 2.57 -7.14 -17.35
CA GLY A 483 3.44 -6.66 -16.28
C GLY A 483 3.99 -7.80 -15.43
N ASP A 484 4.37 -7.49 -14.20
CA ASP A 484 5.21 -8.33 -13.35
C ASP A 484 4.61 -9.69 -12.98
N VAL A 485 3.30 -9.87 -13.12
CA VAL A 485 2.62 -11.17 -12.92
C VAL A 485 2.92 -12.18 -14.01
N SER A 486 3.37 -11.72 -15.19
CA SER A 486 3.60 -12.52 -16.38
C SER A 486 5.07 -12.89 -16.56
N THR A 487 5.36 -13.73 -17.55
CA THR A 487 6.73 -14.10 -17.97
C THR A 487 7.46 -13.01 -18.75
N VAL A 488 6.96 -11.75 -18.77
CA VAL A 488 7.67 -10.64 -19.36
C VAL A 488 9.03 -10.44 -18.68
N PRO A 489 10.15 -10.34 -19.42
CA PRO A 489 11.44 -10.03 -18.83
C PRO A 489 11.49 -8.58 -18.35
N TYR A 490 12.40 -8.29 -17.39
CA TYR A 490 12.64 -6.96 -16.84
C TYR A 490 11.40 -6.30 -16.22
N LYS A 491 11.18 -6.56 -14.94
CA LYS A 491 10.05 -6.04 -14.15
C LYS A 491 10.24 -4.53 -13.88
N GLN A 492 9.81 -3.69 -14.83
CA GLN A 492 9.96 -2.24 -14.81
C GLN A 492 8.62 -1.55 -15.09
N ILE A 493 8.43 -0.34 -14.55
CA ILE A 493 7.19 0.45 -14.71
C ILE A 493 6.87 0.66 -16.19
N ILE A 494 7.85 1.12 -16.98
CA ILE A 494 7.66 1.40 -18.40
C ILE A 494 7.32 0.15 -19.22
N ILE A 495 7.91 -0.99 -18.88
CA ILE A 495 7.61 -2.28 -19.52
C ILE A 495 6.20 -2.71 -19.16
N SER A 496 5.82 -2.63 -17.88
CA SER A 496 4.47 -2.95 -17.42
C SER A 496 3.41 -2.10 -18.10
N MET A 497 3.65 -0.79 -18.29
CA MET A 497 2.74 0.09 -19.06
C MET A 497 2.61 -0.37 -20.52
N GLY A 498 3.72 -0.71 -21.17
CA GLY A 498 3.74 -1.21 -22.54
C GLY A 498 3.01 -2.54 -22.71
N GLU A 499 3.23 -3.48 -21.78
CA GLU A 499 2.57 -4.78 -21.77
C GLU A 499 1.05 -4.63 -21.53
N GLY A 500 0.61 -3.76 -20.63
CA GLY A 500 -0.81 -3.45 -20.42
C GLY A 500 -1.49 -2.92 -21.67
N ALA A 501 -0.85 -1.97 -22.37
CA ALA A 501 -1.35 -1.47 -23.65
C ALA A 501 -1.44 -2.58 -24.72
N LYS A 502 -0.42 -3.44 -24.81
CA LYS A 502 -0.37 -4.57 -25.73
C LYS A 502 -1.48 -5.58 -25.44
N ALA A 503 -1.71 -5.95 -24.19
CA ALA A 503 -2.77 -6.85 -23.80
C ALA A 503 -4.16 -6.31 -24.20
N ALA A 504 -4.42 -5.03 -23.96
CA ALA A 504 -5.67 -4.37 -24.35
C ALA A 504 -5.88 -4.37 -25.87
N LEU A 505 -4.83 -4.06 -26.63
CA LEU A 505 -4.89 -4.07 -28.10
C LEU A 505 -5.10 -5.50 -28.64
N SER A 506 -4.49 -6.50 -28.04
CA SER A 506 -4.69 -7.91 -28.39
C SER A 506 -6.12 -8.38 -28.08
N ALA A 507 -6.67 -7.98 -26.94
CA ALA A 507 -8.07 -8.27 -26.60
C ALA A 507 -9.04 -7.62 -27.59
N PHE A 508 -8.78 -6.38 -28.01
CA PHE A 508 -9.57 -5.70 -29.02
C PHE A 508 -9.49 -6.39 -30.38
N ASP A 509 -8.30 -6.78 -30.83
CA ASP A 509 -8.09 -7.51 -32.08
C ASP A 509 -8.84 -8.85 -32.08
N ASP A 510 -8.77 -9.61 -31.00
CA ASP A 510 -9.45 -10.90 -30.86
C ASP A 510 -10.97 -10.74 -30.88
N ARG A 511 -11.48 -9.65 -30.28
CA ARG A 511 -12.92 -9.29 -30.36
C ARG A 511 -13.33 -8.97 -31.81
N VAL A 512 -12.58 -8.13 -32.51
CA VAL A 512 -12.88 -7.75 -33.91
C VAL A 512 -12.87 -8.98 -34.83
N ARG A 513 -12.01 -9.94 -34.55
CA ARG A 513 -11.91 -11.22 -35.29
C ARG A 513 -12.95 -12.26 -34.88
N GLY A 514 -13.81 -11.99 -33.88
CA GLY A 514 -14.82 -12.91 -33.37
C GLY A 514 -14.24 -14.10 -32.57
N ILE A 515 -13.01 -14.01 -32.13
CA ILE A 515 -12.36 -15.06 -31.32
C ILE A 515 -12.98 -15.08 -29.92
N ILE A 516 -13.23 -13.88 -29.36
CA ILE A 516 -13.87 -13.67 -28.05
C ILE A 516 -15.18 -12.90 -28.19
#